data_33af68c0a08601bd12b352e0bd4db763
#
_entry.id   33af68c0a08601bd12b352e0bd4db763
#
_cell.length_a   1.000
_cell.length_b   1.000
_cell.length_c   1.000
_cell.angle_alpha   90.00
_cell.angle_beta   90.00
_cell.angle_gamma   90.00
#
_symmetry.space_group_name_H-M   'P 1'
#
loop_
_entity.id
_entity.type
_entity.pdbx_description
1 polymer ?
#
loop_
_entity_poly.entity_id
_entity_poly.type
_entity_poly.pdbx_seq_one_letter_code
_entity_poly.pdbx_strand_id
1 'polypeptide(L)'
;MDVSLILSNILNPPILFFFLGMTAVFVKSDLEIPAPVPKLLSLYLLFAIGFKGGVELIKSGINQEVVLTLLAAILMACIVPIYTFFILKLKLDIYDAAAIAATYGSISAVTFITAGAFLNELGISFDGYMVAALALMESPAIIVGLILVNVFTADQGERDFSWSEVLQEAFLNSSVFLLVGSLLIGVLT
;
A
#
# COMPACT_ATOMS: atom_id res chain seq x y z
N MET A 1 -0.60 -31.03 -3.45
CA MET A 1 -0.71 -29.69 -4.02
C MET A 1 -1.26 -29.86 -5.42
N ASP A 2 -2.49 -29.40 -5.69
CA ASP A 2 -3.12 -29.62 -6.99
C ASP A 2 -2.42 -28.81 -8.08
N VAL A 3 -1.89 -29.50 -9.09
CA VAL A 3 -1.21 -28.86 -10.24
C VAL A 3 -2.14 -27.89 -10.96
N SER A 4 -3.45 -28.17 -10.93
CA SER A 4 -4.48 -27.28 -11.48
C SER A 4 -4.55 -25.92 -10.79
N LEU A 5 -4.40 -25.86 -9.45
CA LEU A 5 -4.38 -24.62 -8.67
C LEU A 5 -3.11 -23.80 -8.93
N ILE A 6 -1.97 -24.47 -9.13
CA ILE A 6 -0.73 -23.78 -9.48
C ILE A 6 -0.85 -23.17 -10.87
N LEU A 7 -1.44 -23.92 -11.81
CA LEU A 7 -1.60 -23.46 -13.18
C LEU A 7 -2.59 -22.29 -13.30
N SER A 8 -3.72 -22.34 -12.56
CA SER A 8 -4.70 -21.24 -12.55
C SER A 8 -4.10 -19.95 -11.97
N ASN A 9 -3.27 -20.06 -10.92
CA ASN A 9 -2.56 -18.89 -10.38
C ASN A 9 -1.56 -18.30 -11.37
N ILE A 10 -0.76 -19.12 -12.06
CA ILE A 10 0.21 -18.64 -13.06
C ILE A 10 -0.51 -18.01 -14.26
N LEU A 11 -1.66 -18.55 -14.64
CA LEU A 11 -2.48 -18.05 -15.76
C LEU A 11 -3.36 -16.84 -15.37
N ASN A 12 -3.27 -16.35 -14.14
CA ASN A 12 -4.00 -15.16 -13.72
C ASN A 12 -3.54 -13.93 -14.53
N PRO A 13 -4.47 -13.16 -15.15
CA PRO A 13 -4.13 -12.04 -16.04
C PRO A 13 -3.10 -11.04 -15.48
N PRO A 14 -3.18 -10.56 -14.23
CA PRO A 14 -2.16 -9.69 -13.64
C PRO A 14 -0.75 -10.28 -13.69
N ILE A 15 -0.61 -11.58 -13.45
CA ILE A 15 0.69 -12.28 -13.48
C ILE A 15 1.20 -12.39 -14.92
N LEU A 16 0.31 -12.73 -15.86
CA LEU A 16 0.67 -12.81 -17.28
C LEU A 16 1.09 -11.45 -17.84
N PHE A 17 0.41 -10.36 -17.47
CA PHE A 17 0.81 -9.00 -17.86
C PHE A 17 2.14 -8.57 -17.25
N PHE A 18 2.47 -9.01 -16.03
CA PHE A 18 3.78 -8.80 -15.43
C PHE A 18 4.88 -9.49 -16.28
N PHE A 19 4.70 -10.75 -16.65
CA PHE A 19 5.63 -11.46 -17.52
C PHE A 19 5.71 -10.87 -18.93
N LEU A 20 4.60 -10.38 -19.47
CA LEU A 20 4.60 -9.66 -20.74
C LEU A 20 5.47 -8.39 -20.65
N GLY A 21 5.36 -7.60 -19.58
CA GLY A 21 6.19 -6.43 -19.35
C GLY A 21 7.68 -6.79 -19.23
N MET A 22 8.01 -7.84 -18.48
CA MET A 22 9.38 -8.36 -18.43
C MET A 22 9.89 -8.75 -19.82
N THR A 23 9.08 -9.47 -20.57
CA THR A 23 9.45 -9.91 -21.93
C THR A 23 9.71 -8.70 -22.85
N ALA A 24 8.87 -7.66 -22.79
CA ALA A 24 9.06 -6.44 -23.56
C ALA A 24 10.44 -5.80 -23.31
N VAL A 25 10.88 -5.76 -22.04
CA VAL A 25 12.22 -5.26 -21.69
C VAL A 25 13.32 -6.16 -22.24
N PHE A 26 13.19 -7.50 -22.11
CA PHE A 26 14.21 -8.44 -22.60
C PHE A 26 14.38 -8.41 -24.12
N VAL A 27 13.26 -8.30 -24.87
CA VAL A 27 13.32 -8.23 -26.33
C VAL A 27 13.59 -6.81 -26.85
N LYS A 28 13.77 -5.83 -25.93
CA LYS A 28 13.97 -4.42 -26.25
C LYS A 28 12.86 -3.88 -27.16
N SER A 29 11.62 -4.20 -26.82
CA SER A 29 10.43 -3.68 -27.49
C SER A 29 10.41 -2.15 -27.41
N ASP A 30 9.82 -1.51 -28.40
CA ASP A 30 9.49 -0.08 -28.46
C ASP A 30 8.26 0.28 -27.58
N LEU A 31 7.78 -0.66 -26.76
CA LEU A 31 6.68 -0.45 -25.84
C LEU A 31 7.08 0.58 -24.77
N GLU A 32 6.66 1.80 -24.97
CA GLU A 32 6.87 2.92 -24.05
C GLU A 32 5.56 3.38 -23.45
N ILE A 33 5.50 3.40 -22.12
CA ILE A 33 4.35 3.98 -21.39
C ILE A 33 4.73 5.42 -21.04
N PRO A 34 3.99 6.44 -21.55
CA PRO A 34 4.29 7.84 -21.24
C PRO A 34 4.34 8.08 -19.73
N ALA A 35 5.37 8.78 -19.25
CA ALA A 35 5.63 8.99 -17.83
C ALA A 35 4.43 9.49 -16.98
N PRO A 36 3.48 10.30 -17.50
CA PRO A 36 2.30 10.71 -16.74
C PRO A 36 1.29 9.58 -16.48
N VAL A 37 1.25 8.55 -17.35
CA VAL A 37 0.23 7.47 -17.28
C VAL A 37 0.36 6.64 -16.00
N PRO A 38 1.53 6.15 -15.57
CA PRO A 38 1.67 5.42 -14.32
C PRO A 38 1.21 6.26 -13.11
N LYS A 39 1.51 7.55 -13.09
CA LYS A 39 1.08 8.46 -12.01
C LYS A 39 -0.44 8.60 -11.97
N LEU A 40 -1.08 8.79 -13.14
CA LEU A 40 -2.53 8.88 -13.24
C LEU A 40 -3.21 7.59 -12.77
N LEU A 41 -2.70 6.43 -13.21
CA LEU A 41 -3.24 5.12 -12.81
C LEU A 41 -3.06 4.87 -11.31
N SER A 42 -1.92 5.27 -10.72
CA SER A 42 -1.69 5.18 -9.27
C SER A 42 -2.71 6.02 -8.49
N LEU A 43 -2.94 7.27 -8.90
CA LEU A 43 -3.94 8.13 -8.25
C LEU A 43 -5.36 7.56 -8.41
N TYR A 44 -5.70 7.04 -9.59
CA TYR A 44 -6.98 6.37 -9.82
C TYR A 44 -7.16 5.14 -8.91
N LEU A 45 -6.10 4.34 -8.75
CA LEU A 45 -6.12 3.16 -7.89
C LEU A 45 -6.35 3.55 -6.43
N LEU A 46 -5.64 4.56 -5.92
CA LEU A 46 -5.82 5.08 -4.56
C LEU A 46 -7.25 5.59 -4.32
N PHE A 47 -7.78 6.36 -5.28
CA PHE A 47 -9.17 6.79 -5.24
C PHE A 47 -10.15 5.62 -5.19
N ALA A 48 -9.99 4.63 -6.07
CA ALA A 48 -10.89 3.48 -6.16
C ALA A 48 -10.84 2.61 -4.90
N ILE A 49 -9.62 2.36 -4.35
CA ILE A 49 -9.43 1.57 -3.13
C ILE A 49 -10.02 2.31 -1.93
N GLY A 50 -9.72 3.59 -1.78
CA GLY A 50 -10.25 4.40 -0.68
C GLY A 50 -11.78 4.41 -0.70
N PHE A 51 -12.38 4.78 -1.82
CA PHE A 51 -13.83 4.84 -1.97
C PHE A 51 -14.50 3.47 -1.70
N LYS A 52 -14.01 2.41 -2.36
CA LYS A 52 -14.53 1.06 -2.15
C LYS A 52 -14.34 0.61 -0.70
N GLY A 53 -13.19 0.90 -0.09
CA GLY A 53 -12.91 0.60 1.32
C GLY A 53 -13.93 1.25 2.26
N GLY A 54 -14.26 2.51 2.03
CA GLY A 54 -15.28 3.22 2.81
C GLY A 54 -16.68 2.61 2.67
N VAL A 55 -17.11 2.34 1.44
CA VAL A 55 -18.41 1.70 1.16
C VAL A 55 -18.52 0.31 1.81
N GLU A 56 -17.50 -0.52 1.65
CA GLU A 56 -17.50 -1.88 2.21
C GLU A 56 -17.42 -1.89 3.74
N LEU A 57 -16.74 -0.89 4.34
CA LEU A 57 -16.69 -0.73 5.79
C LEU A 57 -18.10 -0.48 6.36
N ILE A 58 -18.89 0.40 5.74
CA ILE A 58 -20.26 0.68 6.17
C ILE A 58 -21.18 -0.54 5.95
N LYS A 59 -21.06 -1.22 4.80
CA LYS A 59 -21.84 -2.44 4.53
C LYS A 59 -21.56 -3.58 5.50
N SER A 60 -20.30 -3.75 5.91
CA SER A 60 -19.90 -4.78 6.87
C SER A 60 -20.41 -4.48 8.29
N GLY A 61 -20.73 -3.21 8.56
CA GLY A 61 -21.08 -2.73 9.88
C GLY A 61 -19.86 -2.60 10.80
N ILE A 62 -19.95 -1.68 11.77
CA ILE A 62 -18.88 -1.46 12.75
C ILE A 62 -19.14 -2.33 13.96
N ASN A 63 -18.53 -3.50 14.01
CA ASN A 63 -18.56 -4.41 15.14
C ASN A 63 -17.16 -4.54 15.78
N GLN A 64 -17.07 -5.25 16.90
CA GLN A 64 -15.79 -5.42 17.62
C GLN A 64 -14.71 -6.09 16.76
N GLU A 65 -15.07 -7.05 15.94
CA GLU A 65 -14.15 -7.77 15.06
C GLU A 65 -13.54 -6.83 14.01
N VAL A 66 -14.38 -6.05 13.33
CA VAL A 66 -13.95 -5.03 12.36
C VAL A 66 -12.99 -4.03 13.00
N VAL A 67 -13.38 -3.48 14.17
CA VAL A 67 -12.54 -2.49 14.87
C VAL A 67 -11.19 -3.08 15.27
N LEU A 68 -11.17 -4.28 15.84
CA LEU A 68 -9.91 -4.95 16.21
C LEU A 68 -9.02 -5.25 15.02
N THR A 69 -9.61 -5.70 13.90
CA THR A 69 -8.85 -5.96 12.66
C THR A 69 -8.25 -4.68 12.08
N LEU A 70 -9.03 -3.60 12.02
CA LEU A 70 -8.52 -2.31 11.51
C LEU A 70 -7.43 -1.73 12.42
N LEU A 71 -7.60 -1.82 13.75
CA LEU A 71 -6.57 -1.39 14.70
C LEU A 71 -5.29 -2.24 14.57
N ALA A 72 -5.42 -3.55 14.43
CA ALA A 72 -4.28 -4.44 14.20
C ALA A 72 -3.57 -4.10 12.87
N ALA A 73 -4.31 -3.83 11.81
CA ALA A 73 -3.76 -3.42 10.52
C ALA A 73 -2.97 -2.11 10.64
N ILE A 74 -3.52 -1.08 11.27
CA ILE A 74 -2.85 0.21 11.52
C ILE A 74 -1.59 0.01 12.38
N LEU A 75 -1.69 -0.79 13.43
CA LEU A 75 -0.55 -1.10 14.30
C LEU A 75 0.58 -1.78 13.53
N MET A 76 0.26 -2.76 12.69
CA MET A 76 1.25 -3.42 11.84
C MET A 76 1.85 -2.46 10.80
N ALA A 77 1.05 -1.56 10.23
CA ALA A 77 1.54 -0.53 9.32
C ALA A 77 2.53 0.45 9.99
N CYS A 78 2.45 0.64 11.31
CA CYS A 78 3.42 1.40 12.07
C CYS A 78 4.67 0.58 12.46
N ILE A 79 4.48 -0.67 12.91
CA ILE A 79 5.58 -1.50 13.44
C ILE A 79 6.50 -1.99 12.32
N VAL A 80 5.93 -2.43 11.20
CA VAL A 80 6.70 -3.03 10.08
C VAL A 80 7.76 -2.06 9.54
N PRO A 81 7.45 -0.79 9.23
CA PRO A 81 8.47 0.16 8.77
C PRO A 81 9.60 0.35 9.77
N ILE A 82 9.29 0.37 11.07
CA ILE A 82 10.30 0.60 12.10
C ILE A 82 11.37 -0.49 12.07
N TYR A 83 11.01 -1.77 12.23
CA TYR A 83 12.02 -2.82 12.24
C TYR A 83 12.69 -3.01 10.87
N THR A 84 11.92 -2.85 9.77
CA THR A 84 12.48 -2.93 8.41
C THR A 84 13.53 -1.87 8.17
N PHE A 85 13.29 -0.62 8.60
CA PHE A 85 14.25 0.47 8.52
C PHE A 85 15.56 0.14 9.23
N PHE A 86 15.51 -0.36 10.46
CA PHE A 86 16.73 -0.71 11.20
C PHE A 86 17.52 -1.85 10.53
N ILE A 87 16.85 -2.79 9.89
CA ILE A 87 17.51 -3.85 9.12
C ILE A 87 18.17 -3.27 7.86
N LEU A 88 17.45 -2.45 7.10
CA LEU A 88 17.92 -1.89 5.83
C LEU A 88 19.04 -0.86 6.02
N LYS A 89 18.95 -0.04 7.07
CA LYS A 89 19.97 0.96 7.43
C LYS A 89 21.37 0.36 7.64
N LEU A 90 21.49 -0.93 7.86
CA LEU A 90 22.79 -1.60 7.96
C LEU A 90 23.58 -1.60 6.63
N LYS A 91 22.89 -1.41 5.49
CA LYS A 91 23.50 -1.48 4.14
C LYS A 91 23.09 -0.37 3.19
N LEU A 92 22.00 0.33 3.48
CA LEU A 92 21.45 1.40 2.66
C LEU A 92 21.59 2.73 3.40
N ASP A 93 21.57 3.82 2.65
CA ASP A 93 21.46 5.16 3.26
C ASP A 93 20.09 5.36 3.93
N ILE A 94 19.97 6.44 4.71
CA ILE A 94 18.78 6.69 5.53
C ILE A 94 17.54 6.89 4.67
N TYR A 95 17.66 7.59 3.53
CA TYR A 95 16.54 7.91 2.68
C TYR A 95 16.00 6.66 1.97
N ASP A 96 16.88 5.86 1.38
CA ASP A 96 16.53 4.60 0.73
C ASP A 96 15.97 3.59 1.73
N ALA A 97 16.60 3.46 2.91
CA ALA A 97 16.14 2.56 3.96
C ALA A 97 14.72 2.92 4.43
N ALA A 98 14.44 4.21 4.64
CA ALA A 98 13.13 4.67 5.10
C ALA A 98 12.07 4.56 3.99
N ALA A 99 12.41 4.89 2.75
CA ALA A 99 11.50 4.75 1.61
C ALA A 99 11.06 3.29 1.40
N ILE A 100 12.02 2.37 1.40
CA ILE A 100 11.74 0.93 1.28
C ILE A 100 10.96 0.44 2.50
N ALA A 101 11.34 0.84 3.71
CA ALA A 101 10.64 0.47 4.93
C ALA A 101 9.17 0.91 4.92
N ALA A 102 8.88 2.13 4.46
CA ALA A 102 7.51 2.61 4.29
C ALA A 102 6.69 1.73 3.34
N THR A 103 7.28 1.27 2.23
CA THR A 103 6.57 0.36 1.30
C THR A 103 6.26 -1.00 1.90
N TYR A 104 7.08 -1.48 2.85
CA TYR A 104 6.79 -2.72 3.58
C TYR A 104 5.72 -2.57 4.66
N GLY A 105 5.47 -1.36 5.13
CA GLY A 105 4.42 -1.06 6.10
C GLY A 105 3.01 -1.05 5.51
N SER A 106 2.89 -0.83 4.20
CA SER A 106 1.63 -0.92 3.47
C SER A 106 1.51 -2.25 2.72
N ILE A 107 0.30 -2.58 2.28
CA ILE A 107 0.04 -3.78 1.48
C ILE A 107 -0.03 -3.40 0.01
N SER A 108 0.65 -4.14 -0.86
CA SER A 108 0.50 -3.99 -2.31
C SER A 108 -0.94 -4.27 -2.73
N ALA A 109 -1.59 -3.30 -3.38
CA ALA A 109 -2.95 -3.45 -3.91
C ALA A 109 -3.06 -4.63 -4.90
N VAL A 110 -2.04 -4.84 -5.73
CA VAL A 110 -2.00 -5.96 -6.69
C VAL A 110 -1.94 -7.29 -5.94
N THR A 111 -1.10 -7.40 -4.91
CA THR A 111 -1.01 -8.62 -4.08
C THR A 111 -2.33 -8.90 -3.37
N PHE A 112 -2.98 -7.88 -2.82
CA PHE A 112 -4.28 -8.00 -2.17
C PHE A 112 -5.36 -8.52 -3.14
N ILE A 113 -5.46 -7.92 -4.33
CA ILE A 113 -6.43 -8.35 -5.36
C ILE A 113 -6.15 -9.79 -5.81
N THR A 114 -4.89 -10.15 -6.02
CA THR A 114 -4.49 -11.50 -6.43
C THR A 114 -4.80 -12.52 -5.33
N ALA A 115 -4.54 -12.19 -4.06
CA ALA A 115 -4.90 -13.04 -2.92
C ALA A 115 -6.42 -13.23 -2.81
N GLY A 116 -7.20 -12.16 -3.00
CA GLY A 116 -8.66 -12.21 -3.03
C GLY A 116 -9.20 -13.08 -4.17
N ALA A 117 -8.63 -12.96 -5.37
CA ALA A 117 -8.99 -13.81 -6.51
C ALA A 117 -8.71 -15.29 -6.22
N PHE A 118 -7.55 -15.59 -5.62
CA PHE A 118 -7.19 -16.95 -5.22
C PHE A 118 -8.14 -17.54 -4.16
N LEU A 119 -8.51 -16.75 -3.14
CA LEU A 119 -9.49 -17.19 -2.14
C LEU A 119 -10.85 -17.50 -2.78
N ASN A 120 -11.30 -16.66 -3.71
CA ASN A 120 -12.56 -16.88 -4.44
C ASN A 120 -12.53 -18.18 -5.28
N GLU A 121 -11.39 -18.52 -5.91
CA GLU A 121 -11.22 -19.79 -6.63
C GLU A 121 -11.31 -20.99 -5.69
N LEU A 122 -10.88 -20.84 -4.42
CA LEU A 122 -11.01 -21.87 -3.39
C LEU A 122 -12.41 -21.91 -2.75
N GLY A 123 -13.34 -21.03 -3.16
CA GLY A 123 -14.65 -20.89 -2.54
C GLY A 123 -14.63 -20.30 -1.14
N ILE A 124 -13.52 -19.64 -0.76
CA ILE A 124 -13.34 -18.98 0.54
C ILE A 124 -13.72 -17.51 0.38
N SER A 125 -14.78 -17.09 1.06
CA SER A 125 -15.17 -15.68 1.12
C SER A 125 -14.36 -14.93 2.18
N PHE A 126 -14.09 -13.65 1.94
CA PHE A 126 -13.53 -12.72 2.93
C PHE A 126 -14.38 -11.45 2.98
N ASP A 127 -14.38 -10.81 4.13
CA ASP A 127 -15.24 -9.66 4.37
C ASP A 127 -14.75 -8.40 3.64
N GLY A 128 -15.69 -7.60 3.15
CA GLY A 128 -15.42 -6.40 2.35
C GLY A 128 -14.62 -5.34 3.12
N TYR A 129 -14.73 -5.28 4.46
CA TYR A 129 -13.96 -4.33 5.28
C TYR A 129 -12.43 -4.54 5.20
N MET A 130 -11.95 -5.68 4.69
CA MET A 130 -10.53 -5.89 4.43
C MET A 130 -9.97 -4.90 3.37
N VAL A 131 -10.83 -4.38 2.49
CA VAL A 131 -10.45 -3.31 1.56
C VAL A 131 -10.21 -1.99 2.31
N ALA A 132 -11.00 -1.74 3.38
CA ALA A 132 -10.75 -0.59 4.25
C ALA A 132 -9.45 -0.76 5.06
N ALA A 133 -9.13 -1.97 5.52
CA ALA A 133 -7.85 -2.27 6.17
C ALA A 133 -6.67 -1.96 5.24
N LEU A 134 -6.73 -2.41 3.97
CA LEU A 134 -5.73 -2.08 2.94
C LEU A 134 -5.54 -0.57 2.80
N ALA A 135 -6.63 0.19 2.69
CA ALA A 135 -6.59 1.64 2.56
C ALA A 135 -5.99 2.31 3.81
N LEU A 136 -6.38 1.88 5.00
CA LEU A 136 -5.95 2.48 6.27
C LEU A 136 -4.49 2.19 6.61
N MET A 137 -3.87 1.15 6.06
CA MET A 137 -2.45 0.83 6.31
C MET A 137 -1.49 1.75 5.58
N GLU A 138 -1.89 2.34 4.46
CA GLU A 138 -0.97 3.11 3.61
C GLU A 138 -0.51 4.41 4.30
N SER A 139 -1.44 5.18 4.85
CA SER A 139 -1.12 6.46 5.49
C SER A 139 -0.17 6.34 6.68
N PRO A 140 -0.41 5.46 7.67
CA PRO A 140 0.51 5.28 8.80
C PRO A 140 1.91 4.83 8.38
N ALA A 141 2.02 3.96 7.37
CA ALA A 141 3.31 3.49 6.88
C ALA A 141 4.15 4.63 6.28
N ILE A 142 3.53 5.52 5.49
CA ILE A 142 4.17 6.71 4.93
C ILE A 142 4.60 7.66 6.05
N ILE A 143 3.72 7.92 7.02
CA ILE A 143 4.00 8.81 8.17
C ILE A 143 5.20 8.31 8.95
N VAL A 144 5.26 7.01 9.26
CA VAL A 144 6.39 6.42 9.98
C VAL A 144 7.67 6.54 9.16
N GLY A 145 7.65 6.28 7.85
CA GLY A 145 8.80 6.46 6.98
C GLY A 145 9.35 7.88 7.00
N LEU A 146 8.47 8.89 6.89
CA LEU A 146 8.84 10.30 6.97
C LEU A 146 9.42 10.68 8.35
N ILE A 147 8.83 10.19 9.44
CA ILE A 147 9.36 10.41 10.79
C ILE A 147 10.75 9.81 10.92
N LEU A 148 10.97 8.58 10.42
CA LEU A 148 12.28 7.93 10.48
C LEU A 148 13.34 8.72 9.73
N VAL A 149 13.05 9.20 8.50
CA VAL A 149 13.97 10.10 7.79
C VAL A 149 14.30 11.31 8.63
N ASN A 150 13.27 12.04 9.07
CA ASN A 150 13.49 13.29 9.80
C ASN A 150 14.28 13.10 11.10
N VAL A 151 13.97 12.07 11.90
CA VAL A 151 14.68 11.78 13.16
C VAL A 151 16.15 11.47 12.91
N PHE A 152 16.46 10.64 11.92
CA PHE A 152 17.82 10.17 11.69
C PHE A 152 18.69 11.13 10.86
N THR A 153 18.08 12.05 10.08
CA THR A 153 18.82 13.12 9.37
C THR A 153 19.06 14.33 10.28
N ALA A 154 18.13 14.64 11.20
CA ALA A 154 18.35 15.69 12.20
C ALA A 154 19.57 15.39 13.11
N ASP A 155 19.76 14.13 13.47
CA ASP A 155 20.91 13.68 14.28
C ASP A 155 22.26 13.86 13.52
N GLN A 156 22.23 13.92 12.20
CA GLN A 156 23.42 14.18 11.36
C GLN A 156 23.67 15.68 11.10
N GLY A 157 22.83 16.56 11.66
CA GLY A 157 22.96 18.02 11.49
C GLY A 157 22.55 18.53 10.11
N GLU A 158 21.89 17.72 9.30
CA GLU A 158 21.49 18.07 7.93
C GLU A 158 20.21 18.92 7.88
N ARG A 159 19.34 18.85 8.89
CA ARG A 159 18.08 19.62 8.98
C ARG A 159 17.65 19.87 10.42
N ASP A 160 17.03 21.03 10.67
CA ASP A 160 16.28 21.26 11.90
C ASP A 160 14.99 20.44 11.87
N PHE A 161 14.78 19.63 12.92
CA PHE A 161 13.59 18.79 13.02
C PHE A 161 12.34 19.64 13.33
N SER A 162 11.37 19.60 12.42
CA SER A 162 10.09 20.30 12.57
C SER A 162 8.92 19.33 12.48
N TRP A 163 8.25 19.05 13.60
CA TRP A 163 7.03 18.25 13.62
C TRP A 163 5.93 18.80 12.71
N SER A 164 5.83 20.13 12.60
CA SER A 164 4.84 20.77 11.74
C SER A 164 5.05 20.41 10.26
N GLU A 165 6.30 20.45 9.80
CA GLU A 165 6.65 20.10 8.42
C GLU A 165 6.39 18.61 8.14
N VAL A 166 6.79 17.72 9.06
CA VAL A 166 6.58 16.29 8.94
C VAL A 166 5.09 15.96 8.87
N LEU A 167 4.28 16.53 9.75
CA LEU A 167 2.83 16.29 9.75
C LEU A 167 2.18 16.89 8.50
N GLN A 168 2.59 18.07 8.09
CA GLN A 168 2.10 18.69 6.87
C GLN A 168 2.43 17.84 5.63
N GLU A 169 3.66 17.40 5.49
CA GLU A 169 4.10 16.53 4.40
C GLU A 169 3.37 15.18 4.43
N ALA A 170 3.18 14.59 5.61
CA ALA A 170 2.50 13.33 5.78
C ALA A 170 1.01 13.38 5.42
N PHE A 171 0.28 14.39 5.89
CA PHE A 171 -1.17 14.49 5.68
C PHE A 171 -1.57 15.19 4.38
N LEU A 172 -0.73 16.10 3.86
CA LEU A 172 -0.97 16.80 2.59
C LEU A 172 -0.30 16.11 1.40
N ASN A 173 0.39 14.99 1.60
CA ASN A 173 0.84 14.16 0.50
C ASN A 173 -0.35 13.77 -0.37
N SER A 174 -0.22 13.93 -1.69
CA SER A 174 -1.31 13.70 -2.64
C SER A 174 -1.93 12.32 -2.55
N SER A 175 -1.12 11.30 -2.26
CA SER A 175 -1.58 9.91 -2.12
C SER A 175 -2.43 9.72 -0.87
N VAL A 176 -1.93 10.19 0.28
CA VAL A 176 -2.63 10.10 1.58
C VAL A 176 -3.92 10.91 1.55
N PHE A 177 -3.85 12.16 1.06
CA PHE A 177 -5.02 13.04 0.96
C PHE A 177 -6.13 12.43 0.09
N LEU A 178 -5.77 11.90 -1.08
CA LEU A 178 -6.72 11.27 -1.98
C LEU A 178 -7.33 9.99 -1.40
N LEU A 179 -6.50 9.15 -0.78
CA LEU A 179 -6.93 7.89 -0.20
C LEU A 179 -7.89 8.11 0.98
N VAL A 180 -7.50 8.95 1.95
CA VAL A 180 -8.33 9.26 3.12
C VAL A 180 -9.60 10.01 2.71
N GLY A 181 -9.48 10.98 1.81
CA GLY A 181 -10.63 11.72 1.29
C GLY A 181 -11.64 10.83 0.58
N SER A 182 -11.17 9.92 -0.29
CA SER A 182 -12.05 8.98 -0.99
C SER A 182 -12.66 7.94 -0.06
N LEU A 183 -11.93 7.49 0.97
CA LEU A 183 -12.46 6.60 1.99
C LEU A 183 -13.59 7.29 2.77
N LEU A 184 -13.40 8.53 3.20
CA LEU A 184 -14.44 9.30 3.89
C LEU A 184 -15.67 9.51 3.00
N ILE A 185 -15.49 9.81 1.72
CA ILE A 185 -16.61 9.91 0.77
C ILE A 185 -17.34 8.55 0.68
N GLY A 186 -16.60 7.44 0.58
CA GLY A 186 -17.21 6.10 0.55
C GLY A 186 -17.96 5.73 1.83
N VAL A 187 -17.53 6.23 2.99
CA VAL A 187 -18.24 6.06 4.27
C VAL A 187 -19.55 6.86 4.31
N LEU A 188 -19.59 8.00 3.62
CA LEU A 188 -20.75 8.91 3.63
C LEU A 188 -21.83 8.57 2.58
N THR A 189 -21.51 7.70 1.62
CA THR A 189 -22.41 7.31 0.51
C THR A 189 -22.99 5.92 0.67
#